data_622e9ab6956b78ca8da0de95c17f4bfd
#
_entry.id   622e9ab6956b78ca8da0de95c17f4bfd
#
_cell.length_a   1.000
_cell.length_b   1.000
_cell.length_c   1.000
_cell.angle_alpha   90.00
_cell.angle_beta   90.00
_cell.angle_gamma   90.00
#
_symmetry.space_group_name_H-M   'P 1'
#
loop_
_entity.id
_entity.type
_entity.pdbx_description
1 polymer ?
#
loop_
_entity_poly.entity_id
_entity_poly.type
_entity_poly.pdbx_seq_one_letter_code
_entity_poly.pdbx_strand_id
1 'polypeptide(L)'
;MDNVIINTYPAILLIGYGNELRSDDGIGQRVSNLIASWKLENLYTLCVHQLTPELAEILVNFDVAIFVDAYPATVEQDVQVSPIELVDTTVTMGHSSNPSYLLALTQALYGRSPQAWWVTVPGVNFELGETLSPVAEQKIEVALQEINHLLKTVSK
;
A
#
# COMPACT_ATOMS: atom_id res chain seq x y z
N MET A 1 8.65 40.32 -5.99
CA MET A 1 7.79 39.40 -5.25
C MET A 1 7.88 38.00 -5.82
N ASP A 2 8.16 37.12 -5.00
CA ASP A 2 8.41 35.75 -5.42
C ASP A 2 7.12 35.01 -5.64
N ASN A 3 6.98 34.46 -6.82
CA ASN A 3 5.86 33.55 -7.09
C ASN A 3 6.21 32.19 -6.54
N VAL A 4 5.88 31.99 -5.28
CA VAL A 4 6.06 30.68 -4.67
C VAL A 4 4.91 29.80 -5.13
N ILE A 5 5.24 28.80 -5.92
CA ILE A 5 4.26 27.80 -6.29
C ILE A 5 4.15 26.84 -5.13
N ILE A 6 3.05 26.97 -4.39
CA ILE A 6 2.77 26.00 -3.33
C ILE A 6 2.08 24.82 -3.97
N ASN A 7 2.72 23.68 -3.91
CA ASN A 7 2.11 22.46 -4.37
C ASN A 7 0.99 22.08 -3.39
N THR A 8 -0.27 22.25 -3.83
CA THR A 8 -1.43 21.96 -3.00
C THR A 8 -1.84 20.49 -3.07
N TYR A 9 -1.19 19.70 -3.94
CA TYR A 9 -1.48 18.27 -4.02
C TYR A 9 -0.70 17.52 -2.96
N PRO A 10 -1.34 16.58 -2.24
CA PRO A 10 -0.61 15.78 -1.26
C PRO A 10 0.42 14.89 -1.94
N ALA A 11 1.51 14.65 -1.26
CA ALA A 11 2.49 13.66 -1.69
C ALA A 11 2.00 12.29 -1.23
N ILE A 12 1.87 11.36 -2.16
CA ILE A 12 1.28 10.05 -1.92
C ILE A 12 2.33 8.97 -2.17
N LEU A 13 2.48 8.05 -1.22
CA LEU A 13 3.34 6.87 -1.37
C LEU A 13 2.46 5.64 -1.42
N LEU A 14 2.62 4.84 -2.47
CA LEU A 14 1.95 3.55 -2.57
C LEU A 14 3.01 2.46 -2.39
N ILE A 15 2.80 1.60 -1.42
CA ILE A 15 3.70 0.49 -1.13
C ILE A 15 2.99 -0.82 -1.44
N GLY A 16 3.47 -1.55 -2.45
CA GLY A 16 3.02 -2.91 -2.72
C GLY A 16 4.02 -3.88 -2.12
N TYR A 17 3.55 -4.81 -1.31
CA TYR A 17 4.45 -5.72 -0.64
C TYR A 17 3.96 -7.16 -0.70
N GLY A 18 4.91 -8.08 -0.58
CA GLY A 18 4.67 -9.50 -0.65
C GLY A 18 5.80 -10.23 -1.36
N ASN A 19 5.75 -11.55 -1.35
CA ASN A 19 6.78 -12.41 -1.92
C ASN A 19 6.38 -12.86 -3.32
N GLU A 20 7.04 -12.31 -4.34
CA GLU A 20 6.77 -12.64 -5.74
C GLU A 20 7.06 -14.10 -6.09
N LEU A 21 7.81 -14.81 -5.25
CA LEU A 21 8.11 -16.23 -5.46
C LEU A 21 7.04 -17.15 -4.88
N ARG A 22 5.96 -16.60 -4.36
CA ARG A 22 4.86 -17.35 -3.79
C ARG A 22 3.54 -17.04 -4.51
N SER A 23 3.56 -17.06 -5.82
CA SER A 23 2.39 -16.92 -6.69
C SER A 23 1.58 -15.66 -6.36
N ASP A 24 0.35 -15.80 -5.84
CA ASP A 24 -0.53 -14.65 -5.59
C ASP A 24 -0.04 -13.72 -4.48
N ASP A 25 0.95 -14.13 -3.71
CA ASP A 25 1.57 -13.22 -2.74
C ASP A 25 2.31 -12.08 -3.43
N GLY A 26 2.55 -12.19 -4.71
CA GLY A 26 3.14 -11.13 -5.54
C GLY A 26 2.16 -10.07 -6.01
N ILE A 27 0.87 -10.17 -5.68
CA ILE A 27 -0.16 -9.23 -6.10
C ILE A 27 0.21 -7.79 -5.74
N GLY A 28 0.64 -7.55 -4.50
CA GLY A 28 0.94 -6.20 -4.04
C GLY A 28 2.01 -5.53 -4.88
N GLN A 29 3.10 -6.24 -5.15
CA GLN A 29 4.18 -5.69 -5.98
C GLN A 29 3.74 -5.50 -7.43
N ARG A 30 2.92 -6.42 -7.95
CA ARG A 30 2.39 -6.29 -9.31
C ARG A 30 1.53 -5.04 -9.45
N VAL A 31 0.64 -4.78 -8.48
CA VAL A 31 -0.20 -3.58 -8.48
C VAL A 31 0.67 -2.33 -8.43
N SER A 32 1.67 -2.30 -7.56
CA SER A 32 2.57 -1.16 -7.45
C SER A 32 3.27 -0.87 -8.78
N ASN A 33 3.78 -1.90 -9.44
CA ASN A 33 4.45 -1.75 -10.73
C ASN A 33 3.51 -1.23 -11.82
N LEU A 34 2.28 -1.73 -11.84
CA LEU A 34 1.29 -1.26 -12.83
C LEU A 34 0.95 0.21 -12.61
N ILE A 35 0.78 0.62 -11.35
CA ILE A 35 0.47 2.01 -11.03
C ILE A 35 1.67 2.91 -11.33
N ALA A 36 2.88 2.43 -11.10
CA ALA A 36 4.08 3.19 -11.47
C ALA A 36 4.08 3.55 -12.95
N SER A 37 3.54 2.69 -13.81
CA SER A 37 3.49 2.94 -15.25
C SER A 37 2.51 4.07 -15.62
N TRP A 38 1.61 4.46 -14.71
CA TRP A 38 0.69 5.57 -14.96
C TRP A 38 1.40 6.93 -14.91
N LYS A 39 2.58 7.01 -14.29
CA LYS A 39 3.41 8.22 -14.21
C LYS A 39 2.64 9.42 -13.68
N LEU A 40 1.90 9.21 -12.60
CA LEU A 40 1.13 10.29 -11.98
C LEU A 40 2.06 11.18 -11.14
N GLU A 41 1.83 12.48 -11.21
CA GLU A 41 2.55 13.44 -10.37
C GLU A 41 2.10 13.27 -8.92
N ASN A 42 2.99 13.53 -8.00
CA ASN A 42 2.75 13.42 -6.55
C ASN A 42 2.55 11.99 -6.05
N LEU A 43 2.61 11.01 -6.93
CA LEU A 43 2.48 9.61 -6.54
C LEU A 43 3.82 8.90 -6.72
N TYR A 44 4.30 8.33 -5.64
CA TYR A 44 5.53 7.55 -5.62
C TYR A 44 5.17 6.12 -5.28
N THR A 45 5.80 5.17 -5.94
CA THR A 45 5.52 3.75 -5.72
C THR A 45 6.76 3.05 -5.20
N LEU A 46 6.56 2.05 -4.36
CA LEU A 46 7.61 1.26 -3.77
C LEU A 46 7.16 -0.20 -3.74
N CYS A 47 8.05 -1.09 -4.14
CA CYS A 47 7.83 -2.53 -4.06
C CYS A 47 8.79 -3.09 -3.03
N VAL A 48 8.27 -3.81 -2.04
CA VAL A 48 9.09 -4.45 -1.03
C VAL A 48 8.60 -5.88 -0.79
N HIS A 49 9.53 -6.72 -0.32
CA HIS A 49 9.20 -8.09 0.02
C HIS A 49 8.30 -8.13 1.28
N GLN A 50 8.62 -7.30 2.25
CA GLN A 50 7.85 -7.21 3.48
C GLN A 50 8.03 -5.81 4.07
N LEU A 51 7.09 -5.42 4.91
CA LEU A 51 7.18 -4.14 5.61
C LEU A 51 8.23 -4.26 6.73
N THR A 52 9.17 -3.32 6.75
CA THR A 52 10.22 -3.29 7.76
C THR A 52 10.21 -1.92 8.45
N PRO A 53 10.75 -1.85 9.68
CA PRO A 53 10.75 -0.57 10.43
C PRO A 53 11.45 0.57 9.70
N GLU A 54 12.42 0.28 8.84
CA GLU A 54 13.15 1.32 8.09
C GLU A 54 12.23 2.13 7.19
N LEU A 55 11.09 1.58 6.80
CA LEU A 55 10.14 2.30 5.97
C LEU A 55 9.53 3.52 6.65
N ALA A 56 9.60 3.60 7.99
CA ALA A 56 9.13 4.76 8.72
C ALA A 56 9.86 6.03 8.28
N GLU A 57 11.15 5.93 7.98
CA GLU A 57 11.96 7.05 7.53
C GLU A 57 11.47 7.59 6.18
N ILE A 58 10.97 6.73 5.34
CA ILE A 58 10.40 7.13 4.04
C ILE A 58 9.00 7.70 4.24
N LEU A 59 8.16 6.99 5.01
CA LEU A 59 6.76 7.35 5.21
C LEU A 59 6.57 8.75 5.79
N VAL A 60 7.48 9.19 6.64
CA VAL A 60 7.35 10.49 7.28
C VAL A 60 7.33 11.66 6.29
N ASN A 61 7.83 11.44 5.08
CA ASN A 61 7.91 12.47 4.06
C ASN A 61 6.64 12.59 3.20
N PHE A 62 5.62 11.77 3.46
CA PHE A 62 4.42 11.73 2.65
C PHE A 62 3.19 12.13 3.45
N ASP A 63 2.19 12.67 2.74
CA ASP A 63 0.93 13.08 3.34
C ASP A 63 -0.06 11.92 3.39
N VAL A 64 0.02 11.04 2.39
CA VAL A 64 -0.87 9.88 2.25
C VAL A 64 -0.04 8.67 1.92
N ALA A 65 -0.39 7.53 2.51
CA ALA A 65 0.22 6.24 2.20
C ALA A 65 -0.87 5.23 1.83
N ILE A 66 -0.63 4.45 0.79
CA ILE A 66 -1.53 3.38 0.37
C ILE A 66 -0.73 2.09 0.39
N PHE A 67 -1.18 1.13 1.19
CA PHE A 67 -0.54 -0.18 1.30
C PHE A 67 -1.36 -1.19 0.52
N VAL A 68 -0.70 -1.97 -0.34
CA VAL A 68 -1.37 -2.98 -1.16
C VAL A 68 -0.78 -4.34 -0.83
N ASP A 69 -1.64 -5.26 -0.44
CA ASP A 69 -1.25 -6.60 -0.02
C ASP A 69 -2.26 -7.62 -0.51
N ALA A 70 -1.76 -8.83 -0.75
CA ALA A 70 -2.61 -9.97 -1.05
C ALA A 70 -3.04 -10.63 0.25
N TYR A 71 -4.23 -11.22 0.25
CA TYR A 71 -4.62 -12.04 1.38
C TYR A 71 -5.26 -13.34 0.87
N PRO A 72 -5.05 -14.46 1.61
CA PRO A 72 -5.68 -15.72 1.22
C PRO A 72 -7.19 -15.63 1.33
N ALA A 73 -7.89 -15.99 0.27
CA ALA A 73 -9.33 -15.78 0.19
C ALA A 73 -9.96 -16.80 -0.76
N THR A 74 -11.27 -16.81 -0.78
CA THR A 74 -12.04 -17.55 -1.76
C THR A 74 -12.32 -16.68 -2.98
N VAL A 75 -12.76 -17.29 -4.07
CA VAL A 75 -13.04 -16.56 -5.30
C VAL A 75 -14.22 -15.58 -5.15
N GLU A 76 -15.07 -15.76 -4.15
CA GLU A 76 -16.21 -14.89 -3.92
C GLU A 76 -15.84 -13.60 -3.17
N GLN A 77 -14.68 -13.55 -2.56
CA GLN A 77 -14.26 -12.36 -1.82
C GLN A 77 -13.70 -11.32 -2.77
N ASP A 78 -13.86 -10.06 -2.39
CA ASP A 78 -13.47 -8.94 -3.24
C ASP A 78 -12.35 -8.10 -2.63
N VAL A 79 -11.79 -7.24 -3.46
CA VAL A 79 -10.85 -6.21 -3.05
C VAL A 79 -11.52 -5.33 -2.00
N GLN A 80 -10.79 -5.03 -0.94
CA GLN A 80 -11.27 -4.13 0.11
C GLN A 80 -10.32 -2.95 0.24
N VAL A 81 -10.90 -1.77 0.46
CA VAL A 81 -10.17 -0.55 0.71
C VAL A 81 -10.65 -0.01 2.04
N SER A 82 -9.74 0.14 2.98
CA SER A 82 -10.11 0.62 4.30
C SER A 82 -9.07 1.60 4.83
N PRO A 83 -9.52 2.64 5.57
CA PRO A 83 -8.57 3.53 6.24
C PRO A 83 -7.82 2.76 7.33
N ILE A 84 -6.59 3.17 7.57
CA ILE A 84 -5.78 2.57 8.62
C ILE A 84 -5.68 3.57 9.75
N GLU A 85 -6.07 3.15 10.94
CA GLU A 85 -5.94 3.99 12.12
C GLU A 85 -4.68 3.61 12.89
N LEU A 86 -4.14 4.59 13.61
CA LEU A 86 -2.98 4.35 14.43
C LEU A 86 -3.35 3.46 15.61
N VAL A 87 -2.49 2.48 15.90
CA VAL A 87 -2.67 1.59 17.03
C VAL A 87 -1.65 1.93 18.11
N ASP A 88 -1.93 1.51 19.33
CA ASP A 88 -1.01 1.67 20.43
C ASP A 88 0.13 0.67 20.25
N THR A 89 1.36 1.18 20.07
CA THR A 89 2.53 0.34 19.85
C THR A 89 2.87 -0.55 21.05
N THR A 90 2.37 -0.21 22.22
CA THR A 90 2.65 -1.03 23.41
C THR A 90 1.90 -2.36 23.40
N VAL A 91 0.87 -2.48 22.57
CA VAL A 91 -0.01 -3.66 22.54
C VAL A 91 0.35 -4.62 21.42
N THR A 92 1.00 -4.14 20.35
CA THR A 92 1.15 -4.91 19.11
C THR A 92 2.56 -5.44 18.90
N MET A 93 3.17 -5.90 19.95
CA MET A 93 4.50 -6.49 19.86
C MET A 93 4.49 -7.71 18.95
N GLY A 94 5.32 -7.72 17.93
CA GLY A 94 5.54 -8.90 17.11
C GLY A 94 4.91 -8.94 15.74
N HIS A 95 4.14 -7.93 15.35
CA HIS A 95 3.53 -7.89 14.02
C HIS A 95 4.06 -6.72 13.20
N SER A 96 5.35 -6.75 12.94
CA SER A 96 6.02 -5.68 12.17
C SER A 96 5.54 -5.60 10.71
N SER A 97 4.87 -6.65 10.21
CA SER A 97 4.34 -6.67 8.85
C SER A 97 2.98 -5.99 8.73
N ASN A 98 2.42 -5.48 9.81
CA ASN A 98 1.13 -4.80 9.79
C ASN A 98 1.34 -3.31 9.49
N PRO A 99 0.64 -2.75 8.48
CA PRO A 99 0.75 -1.33 8.19
C PRO A 99 0.42 -0.42 9.38
N SER A 100 -0.54 -0.81 10.22
CA SER A 100 -0.90 -0.02 11.40
C SER A 100 0.27 0.13 12.35
N TYR A 101 1.02 -0.94 12.56
CA TYR A 101 2.22 -0.92 13.41
C TYR A 101 3.27 0.03 12.84
N LEU A 102 3.50 -0.06 11.54
CA LEU A 102 4.50 0.77 10.87
C LEU A 102 4.13 2.25 10.96
N LEU A 103 2.86 2.58 10.81
CA LEU A 103 2.39 3.96 10.94
C LEU A 103 2.53 4.46 12.37
N ALA A 104 2.20 3.62 13.35
CA ALA A 104 2.36 3.98 14.75
C ALA A 104 3.83 4.20 15.09
N LEU A 105 4.71 3.38 14.52
CA LEU A 105 6.15 3.54 14.70
C LEU A 105 6.62 4.87 14.10
N THR A 106 6.13 5.21 12.90
CA THR A 106 6.45 6.46 12.24
C THR A 106 6.04 7.65 13.11
N GLN A 107 4.83 7.60 13.66
CA GLN A 107 4.34 8.65 14.56
C GLN A 107 5.19 8.76 15.81
N ALA A 108 5.56 7.62 16.39
CA ALA A 108 6.36 7.62 17.62
C ALA A 108 7.77 8.16 17.41
N LEU A 109 8.39 7.82 16.27
CA LEU A 109 9.77 8.24 16.00
C LEU A 109 9.88 9.67 15.50
N TYR A 110 8.90 10.14 14.73
CA TYR A 110 9.04 11.41 14.01
C TYR A 110 7.96 12.43 14.36
N GLY A 111 7.00 12.08 15.20
CA GLY A 111 5.94 13.00 15.61
C GLY A 111 4.85 13.21 14.58
N ARG A 112 4.89 12.50 13.46
CA ARG A 112 3.85 12.56 12.44
C ARG A 112 3.84 11.27 11.66
N SER A 113 2.71 10.97 11.02
CA SER A 113 2.60 9.88 10.07
C SER A 113 1.57 10.25 9.00
N PRO A 114 1.65 9.65 7.80
CA PRO A 114 0.67 9.95 6.77
C PRO A 114 -0.70 9.40 7.10
N GLN A 115 -1.74 10.02 6.53
CA GLN A 115 -3.05 9.40 6.46
C GLN A 115 -2.92 8.18 5.57
N ALA A 116 -3.47 7.05 5.98
CA ALA A 116 -3.17 5.81 5.29
C ALA A 116 -4.39 4.96 4.99
N TRP A 117 -4.25 4.18 3.94
CA TRP A 117 -5.27 3.27 3.43
C TRP A 117 -4.66 1.92 3.16
N TRP A 118 -5.44 0.89 3.37
CA TRP A 118 -5.02 -0.49 3.12
C TRP A 118 -5.91 -1.07 2.02
N VAL A 119 -5.28 -1.49 0.93
CA VAL A 119 -5.95 -2.16 -0.17
C VAL A 119 -5.55 -3.63 -0.09
N THR A 120 -6.51 -4.48 0.23
CA THR A 120 -6.27 -5.92 0.34
C THR A 120 -6.93 -6.62 -0.84
N VAL A 121 -6.16 -7.45 -1.51
CA VAL A 121 -6.55 -8.08 -2.76
C VAL A 121 -6.60 -9.60 -2.56
N PRO A 122 -7.75 -10.24 -2.84
CA PRO A 122 -7.85 -11.69 -2.65
C PRO A 122 -6.93 -12.47 -3.59
N GLY A 123 -6.22 -13.43 -3.03
CA GLY A 123 -5.43 -14.40 -3.78
C GLY A 123 -5.83 -15.81 -3.39
N VAL A 124 -5.64 -16.76 -4.27
CA VAL A 124 -6.09 -18.15 -4.06
C VAL A 124 -4.96 -19.17 -4.09
N ASN A 125 -3.78 -18.78 -4.57
CA ASN A 125 -2.62 -19.69 -4.64
C ASN A 125 -1.38 -19.01 -4.06
N PHE A 126 -0.87 -19.54 -2.97
CA PHE A 126 0.31 -19.00 -2.30
C PHE A 126 1.46 -20.00 -2.24
N GLU A 127 1.44 -20.99 -3.13
CA GLU A 127 2.51 -21.97 -3.25
C GLU A 127 3.68 -21.34 -4.01
N LEU A 128 4.84 -21.98 -3.92
CA LEU A 128 6.01 -21.50 -4.65
C LEU A 128 5.70 -21.42 -6.14
N GLY A 129 6.06 -20.30 -6.73
CA GLY A 129 5.83 -20.04 -8.14
C GLY A 129 5.86 -18.54 -8.42
N GLU A 130 6.09 -18.20 -9.68
CA GLU A 130 6.22 -16.81 -10.11
C GLU A 130 4.99 -16.31 -10.87
N THR A 131 3.97 -17.15 -11.03
CA THR A 131 2.81 -16.85 -11.85
C THR A 131 1.61 -16.55 -10.98
N LEU A 132 0.89 -15.49 -11.30
CA LEU A 132 -0.37 -15.17 -10.66
C LEU A 132 -1.49 -16.04 -11.20
N SER A 133 -2.41 -16.40 -10.32
CA SER A 133 -3.61 -17.16 -10.74
C SER A 133 -4.52 -16.29 -11.59
N PRO A 134 -5.40 -16.91 -12.43
CA PRO A 134 -6.39 -16.12 -13.16
C PRO A 134 -7.29 -15.28 -12.25
N VAL A 135 -7.63 -15.79 -11.07
CA VAL A 135 -8.43 -15.03 -10.11
C VAL A 135 -7.65 -13.80 -9.64
N ALA A 136 -6.36 -13.95 -9.34
CA ALA A 136 -5.53 -12.81 -8.93
C ALA A 136 -5.47 -11.75 -10.03
N GLU A 137 -5.31 -12.15 -11.28
CA GLU A 137 -5.26 -11.21 -12.39
C GLU A 137 -6.57 -10.40 -12.49
N GLN A 138 -7.73 -11.05 -12.30
CA GLN A 138 -9.01 -10.36 -12.29
C GLN A 138 -9.13 -9.39 -11.12
N LYS A 139 -8.71 -9.83 -9.93
CA LYS A 139 -8.81 -8.99 -8.74
C LYS A 139 -7.86 -7.81 -8.79
N ILE A 140 -6.73 -7.94 -9.46
CA ILE A 140 -5.81 -6.83 -9.69
C ILE A 140 -6.51 -5.73 -10.49
N GLU A 141 -7.28 -6.08 -11.53
CA GLU A 141 -8.01 -5.09 -12.30
C GLU A 141 -8.99 -4.31 -11.41
N VAL A 142 -9.69 -5.01 -10.51
CA VAL A 142 -10.58 -4.36 -9.55
C VAL A 142 -9.79 -3.45 -8.62
N ALA A 143 -8.64 -3.92 -8.14
CA ALA A 143 -7.79 -3.13 -7.24
C ALA A 143 -7.32 -1.84 -7.92
N LEU A 144 -6.94 -1.92 -9.20
CA LEU A 144 -6.52 -0.73 -9.94
C LEU A 144 -7.64 0.31 -10.05
N GLN A 145 -8.87 -0.15 -10.29
CA GLN A 145 -10.03 0.74 -10.33
C GLN A 145 -10.29 1.39 -8.97
N GLU A 146 -10.23 0.60 -7.90
CA GLU A 146 -10.43 1.11 -6.55
C GLU A 146 -9.36 2.10 -6.15
N ILE A 147 -8.11 1.82 -6.49
CA ILE A 147 -7.00 2.73 -6.19
C ILE A 147 -7.13 4.02 -6.99
N ASN A 148 -7.52 3.92 -8.26
CA ASN A 148 -7.74 5.12 -9.08
C ASN A 148 -8.81 6.02 -8.45
N HIS A 149 -9.89 5.41 -7.97
CA HIS A 149 -10.95 6.16 -7.30
C HIS A 149 -10.43 6.79 -5.99
N LEU A 150 -9.67 6.03 -5.22
CA LEU A 150 -9.08 6.51 -3.97
C LEU A 150 -8.15 7.69 -4.23
N LEU A 151 -7.31 7.61 -5.24
CA LEU A 151 -6.38 8.69 -5.59
C LEU A 151 -7.12 9.99 -5.91
N LYS A 152 -8.27 9.90 -6.58
CA LYS A 152 -9.07 11.08 -6.87
C LYS A 152 -9.67 11.69 -5.60
N THR A 153 -10.01 10.84 -4.65
CA THR A 153 -10.59 11.27 -3.37
C THR A 153 -9.57 11.98 -2.50
N VAL A 154 -8.38 11.41 -2.37
CA VAL A 154 -7.35 11.96 -1.47
C VAL A 154 -6.59 13.13 -2.08
N SER A 155 -6.69 13.34 -3.40
CA SER A 155 -5.99 14.43 -4.08
C SER A 155 -6.75 15.74 -4.08
N LYS A 156 -7.92 15.77 -3.50
CA LYS A 156 -8.74 16.99 -3.44
C LYS A 156 -8.32 17.90 -2.30
#